data_9586393f7c7d13e20d3ded43947f1a27
#
_entry.id   9586393f7c7d13e20d3ded43947f1a27
#
_cell.length_a   1.000
_cell.length_b   1.000
_cell.length_c   1.000
_cell.angle_alpha   90.00
_cell.angle_beta   90.00
_cell.angle_gamma   90.00
#
_symmetry.space_group_name_H-M   'P 1'
#
loop_
_entity.id
_entity.type
_entity.pdbx_description
1 polymer ?
#
loop_
_entity_poly.entity_id
_entity_poly.type
_entity_poly.pdbx_seq_one_letter_code
_entity_poly.pdbx_strand_id
1 'polypeptide(L)'
;AMPKVDAYTKAADRKKTKYKGDVLFVDHHMAHASSFLISPYKKAAILTVDGVGEWTTTAYGVWENRSIKLLKEIHFPHSLGLLYSTITAYLGFSVNNSEYKVMGLSAYGNMDRKTNQYYNRLKEIIDIKEDGSFRFNMDYFVYHYLDKMPSKKLCDLLEGKIRKPDEELTQRHKDIAAAVQLITEEAVTKILNHLHKSTKCDNLVISGGVGLNSVYNGKILRNTHFKGVWLQPD
;
A
#
# COMPACT_ATOMS: atom_id res chain seq x y z
N ALA A 1 2.93 -24.10 2.61
CA ALA A 1 2.02 -24.38 1.48
C ALA A 1 0.66 -23.79 1.86
N MET A 2 0.16 -22.80 1.12
CA MET A 2 -1.21 -22.31 1.29
C MET A 2 -2.19 -23.47 1.14
N PRO A 3 -3.27 -23.53 1.95
CA PRO A 3 -4.34 -24.47 1.69
C PRO A 3 -4.87 -24.19 0.29
N LYS A 4 -4.95 -25.26 -0.52
CA LYS A 4 -5.52 -25.15 -1.87
C LYS A 4 -6.90 -24.52 -1.78
N VAL A 5 -7.28 -23.73 -2.76
CA VAL A 5 -8.59 -23.07 -2.93
C VAL A 5 -9.77 -23.98 -2.62
N ASP A 6 -9.64 -25.28 -2.81
CA ASP A 6 -10.60 -26.32 -2.41
C ASP A 6 -10.99 -26.31 -0.91
N ALA A 7 -10.15 -25.78 -0.01
CA ALA A 7 -10.49 -25.69 1.41
C ALA A 7 -11.51 -24.57 1.68
N TYR A 8 -11.44 -23.47 0.96
CA TYR A 8 -12.39 -22.35 1.08
C TYR A 8 -13.72 -22.65 0.38
N THR A 9 -13.69 -23.37 -0.73
CA THR A 9 -14.92 -23.82 -1.42
C THR A 9 -15.69 -24.86 -0.62
N LYS A 10 -15.01 -25.67 0.22
CA LYS A 10 -15.66 -26.63 1.13
C LYS A 10 -16.19 -25.98 2.40
N ALA A 11 -15.56 -24.87 2.86
CA ALA A 11 -15.99 -24.13 4.05
C ALA A 11 -17.15 -23.17 3.75
N ALA A 12 -17.28 -22.68 2.53
CA ALA A 12 -18.50 -22.00 2.09
C ALA A 12 -19.59 -23.06 2.01
N ASP A 13 -20.30 -23.25 3.12
CA ASP A 13 -21.29 -24.30 3.34
C ASP A 13 -22.36 -24.25 2.23
N ARG A 14 -22.17 -25.01 1.17
CA ARG A 14 -23.11 -25.17 0.03
C ARG A 14 -24.52 -25.53 0.48
N LYS A 15 -24.66 -26.03 1.74
CA LYS A 15 -25.98 -26.36 2.33
C LYS A 15 -26.73 -25.11 2.82
N LYS A 16 -26.05 -23.97 3.07
CA LYS A 16 -26.68 -22.75 3.55
C LYS A 16 -26.97 -21.73 2.47
N THR A 17 -26.32 -21.80 1.31
CA THR A 17 -26.58 -20.87 0.22
C THR A 17 -27.49 -21.53 -0.82
N LYS A 18 -28.60 -20.86 -1.17
CA LYS A 18 -29.47 -21.26 -2.31
C LYS A 18 -28.85 -20.93 -3.67
N TYR A 19 -27.57 -20.48 -3.69
CA TYR A 19 -26.90 -20.12 -4.93
C TYR A 19 -26.54 -21.36 -5.73
N LYS A 20 -27.00 -21.43 -6.99
CA LYS A 20 -26.82 -22.56 -7.92
C LYS A 20 -25.87 -22.24 -9.08
N GLY A 21 -25.34 -21.01 -9.15
CA GLY A 21 -24.41 -20.59 -10.19
C GLY A 21 -22.97 -21.06 -9.95
N ASP A 22 -22.12 -20.87 -10.95
CA ASP A 22 -20.69 -21.09 -10.86
C ASP A 22 -20.05 -20.02 -9.96
N VAL A 23 -19.06 -20.43 -9.16
CA VAL A 23 -18.26 -19.53 -8.34
C VAL A 23 -16.84 -19.55 -8.91
N LEU A 24 -16.38 -18.38 -9.36
CA LEU A 24 -15.03 -18.17 -9.87
C LEU A 24 -14.21 -17.45 -8.80
N PHE A 25 -13.00 -17.92 -8.58
CA PHE A 25 -12.03 -17.28 -7.69
C PHE A 25 -10.97 -16.58 -8.54
N VAL A 26 -10.66 -15.36 -8.16
CA VAL A 26 -9.63 -14.52 -8.80
C VAL A 26 -8.65 -14.09 -7.75
N ASP A 27 -7.36 -14.15 -8.04
CA ASP A 27 -6.32 -13.67 -7.14
C ASP A 27 -6.56 -12.21 -6.77
N HIS A 28 -6.32 -11.83 -5.51
CA HIS A 28 -6.64 -10.51 -4.97
C HIS A 28 -6.05 -9.36 -5.82
N HIS A 29 -4.75 -9.41 -6.11
CA HIS A 29 -4.11 -8.37 -6.93
C HIS A 29 -4.52 -8.42 -8.40
N MET A 30 -4.93 -9.57 -8.92
CA MET A 30 -5.53 -9.67 -10.25
C MET A 30 -6.92 -9.03 -10.24
N ALA A 31 -7.72 -9.19 -9.17
CA ALA A 31 -9.00 -8.52 -9.02
C ALA A 31 -8.83 -6.99 -8.99
N HIS A 32 -7.86 -6.48 -8.21
CA HIS A 32 -7.50 -5.07 -8.24
C HIS A 32 -7.04 -4.60 -9.64
N ALA A 33 -6.20 -5.37 -10.31
CA ALA A 33 -5.71 -5.04 -11.65
C ALA A 33 -6.84 -5.00 -12.68
N SER A 34 -7.91 -5.79 -12.49
CA SER A 34 -9.08 -5.80 -13.38
C SER A 34 -9.85 -4.48 -13.40
N SER A 35 -9.60 -3.55 -12.47
CA SER A 35 -10.11 -2.18 -12.49
C SER A 35 -9.75 -1.44 -13.79
N PHE A 36 -8.72 -1.88 -14.51
CA PHE A 36 -8.44 -1.39 -15.85
C PHE A 36 -9.64 -1.51 -16.78
N LEU A 37 -10.45 -2.57 -16.66
CA LEU A 37 -11.59 -2.84 -17.56
C LEU A 37 -12.65 -1.74 -17.56
N ILE A 38 -12.74 -0.97 -16.47
CA ILE A 38 -13.64 0.18 -16.33
C ILE A 38 -12.94 1.52 -16.60
N SER A 39 -11.65 1.50 -16.88
CA SER A 39 -10.89 2.71 -17.23
C SER A 39 -11.16 3.12 -18.69
N PRO A 40 -10.94 4.39 -19.06
CA PRO A 40 -11.12 4.85 -20.44
C PRO A 40 -9.97 4.44 -21.38
N TYR A 41 -8.96 3.71 -20.90
CA TYR A 41 -7.74 3.46 -21.63
C TYR A 41 -7.79 2.15 -22.43
N LYS A 42 -7.21 2.15 -23.62
CA LYS A 42 -7.01 0.94 -24.43
C LYS A 42 -5.73 0.18 -24.06
N LYS A 43 -4.75 0.89 -23.53
CA LYS A 43 -3.47 0.38 -23.01
C LYS A 43 -3.07 1.21 -21.82
N ALA A 44 -2.63 0.57 -20.74
CA ALA A 44 -2.13 1.24 -19.56
C ALA A 44 -1.13 0.37 -18.77
N ALA A 45 -0.23 1.00 -18.07
CA ALA A 45 0.48 0.40 -16.95
C ALA A 45 -0.50 0.21 -15.78
N ILE A 46 -0.30 -0.82 -14.99
CA ILE A 46 -1.14 -1.14 -13.81
C ILE A 46 -0.24 -1.21 -12.59
N LEU A 47 -0.67 -0.56 -11.52
CA LEU A 47 -0.08 -0.69 -10.19
C LEU A 47 -1.18 -1.03 -9.19
N THR A 48 -0.98 -2.10 -8.42
CA THR A 48 -1.83 -2.45 -7.29
C THR A 48 -1.00 -2.42 -6.02
N VAL A 49 -1.42 -1.63 -5.02
CA VAL A 49 -0.71 -1.50 -3.74
C VAL A 49 -1.71 -1.60 -2.60
N ASP A 50 -1.50 -2.57 -1.73
CA ASP A 50 -2.44 -2.88 -0.67
C ASP A 50 -1.74 -3.18 0.66
N GLY A 51 -2.52 -3.55 1.67
CA GLY A 51 -2.03 -4.12 2.92
C GLY A 51 -1.45 -5.51 2.68
N VAL A 52 -2.32 -6.48 2.51
CA VAL A 52 -2.00 -7.86 2.10
C VAL A 52 -3.15 -8.41 1.28
N GLY A 53 -2.87 -8.88 0.07
CA GLY A 53 -3.81 -9.62 -0.76
C GLY A 53 -3.33 -11.04 -0.92
N GLU A 54 -3.85 -11.96 -0.11
CA GLU A 54 -3.35 -13.33 -0.01
C GLU A 54 -1.87 -13.39 0.42
N TRP A 55 -0.94 -13.26 -0.51
CA TRP A 55 0.49 -13.22 -0.27
C TRP A 55 1.18 -11.97 -0.82
N THR A 56 0.63 -11.41 -1.90
CA THR A 56 1.15 -10.21 -2.56
C THR A 56 0.68 -8.96 -1.84
N THR A 57 1.55 -7.96 -1.74
CA THR A 57 1.27 -6.65 -1.12
C THR A 57 1.33 -5.52 -2.13
N THR A 58 2.11 -5.72 -3.19
CA THR A 58 2.25 -4.78 -4.30
C THR A 58 2.48 -5.59 -5.57
N ALA A 59 1.74 -5.30 -6.61
CA ALA A 59 1.99 -5.86 -7.93
C ALA A 59 1.92 -4.78 -9.00
N TYR A 60 2.72 -4.91 -10.04
CA TYR A 60 2.62 -4.03 -11.18
C TYR A 60 2.78 -4.77 -12.50
N GLY A 61 2.16 -4.22 -13.52
CA GLY A 61 2.12 -4.84 -14.83
C GLY A 61 1.58 -3.93 -15.91
N VAL A 62 1.02 -4.53 -16.94
CA VAL A 62 0.47 -3.83 -18.10
C VAL A 62 -0.79 -4.52 -18.58
N TRP A 63 -1.75 -3.72 -19.01
CA TRP A 63 -2.84 -4.15 -19.87
C TRP A 63 -2.46 -3.92 -21.33
N GLU A 64 -2.36 -4.98 -22.06
CA GLU A 64 -2.02 -4.97 -23.48
C GLU A 64 -2.57 -6.21 -24.16
N ASN A 65 -2.99 -6.09 -25.42
CA ASN A 65 -3.51 -7.22 -26.23
C ASN A 65 -4.65 -8.00 -25.55
N ARG A 66 -5.58 -7.28 -24.90
CA ARG A 66 -6.73 -7.85 -24.18
C ARG A 66 -6.35 -8.77 -23.01
N SER A 67 -5.18 -8.55 -22.43
CA SER A 67 -4.67 -9.34 -21.31
C SER A 67 -4.01 -8.46 -20.26
N ILE A 68 -4.20 -8.81 -18.99
CA ILE A 68 -3.42 -8.29 -17.88
C ILE A 68 -2.18 -9.17 -17.74
N LYS A 69 -1.00 -8.53 -17.78
CA LYS A 69 0.27 -9.21 -17.52
C LYS A 69 0.93 -8.55 -16.32
N LEU A 70 0.95 -9.25 -15.19
CA LEU A 70 1.75 -8.84 -14.04
C LEU A 70 3.23 -9.11 -14.33
N LEU A 71 4.07 -8.13 -14.05
CA LEU A 71 5.50 -8.15 -14.35
C LEU A 71 6.35 -8.42 -13.10
N LYS A 72 5.96 -7.84 -11.97
CA LYS A 72 6.65 -8.01 -10.68
C LYS A 72 5.66 -7.92 -9.53
N GLU A 73 6.05 -8.54 -8.42
CA GLU A 73 5.32 -8.54 -7.16
C GLU A 73 6.26 -8.33 -5.98
N ILE A 74 5.73 -7.72 -4.93
CA ILE A 74 6.35 -7.66 -3.61
C ILE A 74 5.40 -8.41 -2.68
N HIS A 75 5.99 -9.28 -1.85
CA HIS A 75 5.23 -10.18 -1.02
C HIS A 75 5.31 -9.82 0.46
N PHE A 76 4.32 -10.26 1.22
CA PHE A 76 4.34 -10.28 2.66
C PHE A 76 5.67 -10.90 3.18
N PRO A 77 6.31 -10.35 4.21
CA PRO A 77 5.79 -9.33 5.11
C PRO A 77 6.09 -7.87 4.69
N HIS A 78 6.68 -7.64 3.54
CA HIS A 78 7.04 -6.31 3.06
C HIS A 78 5.83 -5.63 2.42
N SER A 79 5.25 -4.64 3.10
CA SER A 79 4.01 -3.98 2.67
C SER A 79 3.95 -2.51 3.08
N LEU A 80 3.78 -1.62 2.10
CA LEU A 80 3.55 -0.19 2.36
C LEU A 80 2.23 0.02 3.11
N GLY A 81 1.20 -0.75 2.81
CA GLY A 81 -0.08 -0.68 3.52
C GLY A 81 0.07 -1.06 4.99
N LEU A 82 0.79 -2.17 5.30
CA LEU A 82 1.03 -2.57 6.69
C LEU A 82 1.97 -1.60 7.42
N LEU A 83 2.94 -0.96 6.75
CA LEU A 83 3.71 0.13 7.34
C LEU A 83 2.77 1.28 7.72
N TYR A 84 1.89 1.69 6.80
CA TYR A 84 0.94 2.77 7.03
C TYR A 84 -0.02 2.44 8.16
N SER A 85 -0.57 1.23 8.20
CA SER A 85 -1.43 0.72 9.28
C SER A 85 -0.69 0.65 10.63
N THR A 86 0.61 0.27 10.62
CA THR A 86 1.43 0.25 11.83
C THR A 86 1.59 1.67 12.42
N ILE A 87 1.83 2.67 11.59
CA ILE A 87 1.89 4.07 12.03
C ILE A 87 0.49 4.58 12.43
N THR A 88 -0.57 4.14 11.76
CA THR A 88 -1.96 4.44 12.15
C THR A 88 -2.22 3.97 13.58
N ALA A 89 -1.86 2.72 13.90
CA ALA A 89 -1.97 2.18 15.27
C ALA A 89 -1.08 2.93 16.27
N TYR A 90 0.17 3.26 15.88
CA TYR A 90 1.08 4.03 16.73
C TYR A 90 0.50 5.41 17.10
N LEU A 91 -0.16 6.07 16.15
CA LEU A 91 -0.82 7.36 16.36
C LEU A 91 -2.17 7.24 17.10
N GLY A 92 -2.56 6.04 17.54
CA GLY A 92 -3.77 5.79 18.32
C GLY A 92 -5.07 5.82 17.52
N PHE A 93 -4.98 5.57 16.21
CA PHE A 93 -6.13 5.44 15.33
C PHE A 93 -6.46 3.97 15.03
N SER A 94 -7.71 3.71 14.65
CA SER A 94 -8.16 2.35 14.30
C SER A 94 -7.58 1.92 12.97
N VAL A 95 -6.88 0.79 12.95
CA VAL A 95 -6.36 0.15 11.74
C VAL A 95 -7.51 -0.32 10.85
N ASN A 96 -7.29 -0.32 9.54
CA ASN A 96 -8.27 -0.66 8.48
C ASN A 96 -9.51 0.26 8.44
N ASN A 97 -9.46 1.40 9.13
CA ASN A 97 -10.59 2.34 9.15
C ASN A 97 -10.16 3.80 9.30
N SER A 98 -8.92 4.07 9.62
CA SER A 98 -8.50 5.45 9.92
C SER A 98 -7.15 5.85 9.32
N GLU A 99 -6.64 5.11 8.35
CA GLU A 99 -5.43 5.45 7.60
C GLU A 99 -5.57 6.82 6.91
N TYR A 100 -6.78 7.16 6.46
CA TYR A 100 -7.07 8.48 5.89
C TYR A 100 -6.85 9.63 6.87
N LYS A 101 -7.00 9.39 8.20
CA LYS A 101 -6.71 10.41 9.22
C LYS A 101 -5.21 10.69 9.30
N VAL A 102 -4.39 9.65 9.18
CA VAL A 102 -2.92 9.79 9.12
C VAL A 102 -2.51 10.53 7.86
N MET A 103 -3.13 10.21 6.71
CA MET A 103 -2.93 10.91 5.46
C MET A 103 -3.27 12.41 5.60
N GLY A 104 -4.43 12.76 6.18
CA GLY A 104 -4.82 14.14 6.45
C GLY A 104 -3.88 14.82 7.45
N LEU A 105 -3.48 14.11 8.52
CA LEU A 105 -2.58 14.62 9.55
C LEU A 105 -1.19 14.94 9.01
N SER A 106 -0.72 14.21 7.99
CA SER A 106 0.58 14.41 7.38
C SER A 106 0.81 15.84 6.86
N ALA A 107 -0.26 16.51 6.41
CA ALA A 107 -0.20 17.88 5.91
C ALA A 107 0.13 18.92 7.00
N TYR A 108 -0.03 18.57 8.26
CA TYR A 108 0.29 19.43 9.42
C TYR A 108 1.68 19.14 10.00
N GLY A 109 2.39 18.15 9.47
CA GLY A 109 3.74 17.79 9.86
C GLY A 109 4.80 18.35 8.92
N ASN A 110 6.06 18.09 9.25
CA ASN A 110 7.19 18.49 8.43
C ASN A 110 7.30 17.58 7.18
N MET A 111 6.93 18.12 6.02
CA MET A 111 6.99 17.43 4.72
C MET A 111 8.34 17.59 3.99
N ASP A 112 9.36 18.13 4.64
CA ASP A 112 10.72 18.21 4.07
C ASP A 112 11.55 16.99 4.47
N ARG A 113 11.92 16.16 3.49
CA ARG A 113 12.75 14.96 3.69
C ARG A 113 14.10 15.23 4.33
N LYS A 114 14.66 16.44 4.17
CA LYS A 114 15.98 16.80 4.71
C LYS A 114 15.91 17.12 6.20
N THR A 115 14.79 17.67 6.65
CA THR A 115 14.64 18.19 8.02
C THR A 115 13.68 17.37 8.89
N ASN A 116 12.86 16.49 8.32
CA ASN A 116 12.03 15.58 9.10
C ASN A 116 12.86 14.42 9.64
N GLN A 117 13.15 14.47 10.94
CA GLN A 117 13.95 13.45 11.62
C GLN A 117 13.30 12.05 11.58
N TYR A 118 11.96 11.95 11.62
CA TYR A 118 11.24 10.66 11.59
C TYR A 118 11.26 10.03 10.21
N TYR A 119 11.30 10.83 9.14
CA TYR A 119 11.56 10.31 7.81
C TYR A 119 12.93 9.63 7.74
N ASN A 120 13.97 10.26 8.27
CA ASN A 120 15.31 9.68 8.28
C ASN A 120 15.35 8.38 9.09
N ARG A 121 14.70 8.33 10.26
CA ARG A 121 14.60 7.12 11.09
C ARG A 121 13.84 5.98 10.38
N LEU A 122 12.72 6.28 9.72
CA LEU A 122 12.00 5.27 8.94
C LEU A 122 12.84 4.77 7.75
N LYS A 123 13.71 5.61 7.18
CA LYS A 123 14.65 5.18 6.14
C LYS A 123 15.69 4.16 6.62
N GLU A 124 16.00 4.11 7.92
CA GLU A 124 16.90 3.10 8.49
C GLU A 124 16.28 1.70 8.51
N ILE A 125 14.95 1.61 8.50
CA ILE A 125 14.21 0.34 8.59
C ILE A 125 13.55 -0.09 7.28
N ILE A 126 13.67 0.71 6.23
CA ILE A 126 13.18 0.39 4.89
C ILE A 126 14.28 0.63 3.84
N ASP A 127 14.61 -0.41 3.10
CA ASP A 127 15.50 -0.34 1.94
C ASP A 127 14.64 -0.23 0.67
N ILE A 128 14.67 0.93 0.01
CA ILE A 128 13.94 1.20 -1.24
C ILE A 128 14.97 1.29 -2.38
N LYS A 129 14.90 0.33 -3.29
CA LYS A 129 15.78 0.25 -4.46
C LYS A 129 15.40 1.27 -5.54
N GLU A 130 16.25 1.42 -6.55
CA GLU A 130 16.00 2.33 -7.67
C GLU A 130 14.81 1.92 -8.56
N ASP A 131 14.50 0.63 -8.63
CA ASP A 131 13.31 0.10 -9.32
C ASP A 131 12.03 0.22 -8.48
N GLY A 132 12.13 0.79 -7.29
CA GLY A 132 11.05 0.96 -6.34
C GLY A 132 10.73 -0.28 -5.51
N SER A 133 11.36 -1.43 -5.77
CA SER A 133 11.25 -2.57 -4.87
C SER A 133 11.77 -2.21 -3.48
N PHE A 134 11.16 -2.75 -2.45
CA PHE A 134 11.51 -2.41 -1.07
C PHE A 134 11.50 -3.62 -0.16
N ARG A 135 12.27 -3.49 0.92
CA ARG A 135 12.28 -4.45 2.02
C ARG A 135 12.33 -3.73 3.36
N PHE A 136 11.60 -4.25 4.35
CA PHE A 136 11.66 -3.76 5.72
C PHE A 136 12.62 -4.59 6.55
N ASN A 137 13.28 -3.95 7.49
CA ASN A 137 13.91 -4.65 8.61
C ASN A 137 12.82 -5.13 9.57
N MET A 138 12.50 -6.43 9.49
CA MET A 138 11.39 -7.03 10.22
C MET A 138 11.57 -7.07 11.74
N ASP A 139 12.75 -6.77 12.27
CA ASP A 139 12.97 -6.62 13.72
C ASP A 139 12.13 -5.48 14.33
N TYR A 140 11.68 -4.52 13.52
CA TYR A 140 10.86 -3.39 13.97
C TYR A 140 9.35 -3.64 13.86
N PHE A 141 8.95 -4.78 13.29
CA PHE A 141 7.55 -5.12 13.02
C PHE A 141 7.19 -6.45 13.67
N VAL A 142 5.96 -6.56 14.15
CA VAL A 142 5.48 -7.77 14.83
C VAL A 142 4.22 -8.36 14.18
N TYR A 143 3.61 -7.66 13.24
CA TYR A 143 2.37 -8.08 12.58
C TYR A 143 2.49 -9.39 11.80
N HIS A 144 3.70 -9.85 11.51
CA HIS A 144 3.91 -11.11 10.78
C HIS A 144 3.87 -12.35 11.68
N TYR A 145 3.80 -12.19 13.01
CA TYR A 145 3.68 -13.29 13.97
C TYR A 145 2.82 -12.96 15.21
N LEU A 146 2.39 -11.72 15.39
CA LEU A 146 1.51 -11.28 16.47
C LEU A 146 0.32 -10.49 15.90
N ASP A 147 -0.81 -10.58 16.57
CA ASP A 147 -1.98 -9.71 16.30
C ASP A 147 -1.78 -8.32 16.95
N LYS A 148 -0.68 -7.67 16.59
CA LYS A 148 -0.30 -6.31 17.03
C LYS A 148 0.46 -5.61 15.92
N MET A 149 0.33 -4.29 15.83
CA MET A 149 1.01 -3.52 14.79
C MET A 149 2.34 -2.93 15.23
N PRO A 150 2.45 -1.98 16.17
CA PRO A 150 3.74 -1.43 16.55
C PRO A 150 4.49 -2.34 17.53
N SER A 151 5.76 -2.60 17.24
CA SER A 151 6.68 -3.23 18.18
C SER A 151 7.22 -2.21 19.17
N LYS A 152 7.78 -2.71 20.30
CA LYS A 152 8.52 -1.85 21.24
C LYS A 152 9.70 -1.16 20.54
N LYS A 153 10.46 -1.90 19.73
CA LYS A 153 11.62 -1.39 18.98
C LYS A 153 11.24 -0.24 18.04
N LEU A 154 10.07 -0.33 17.38
CA LEU A 154 9.54 0.77 16.55
C LEU A 154 9.14 1.97 17.41
N CYS A 155 8.51 1.74 18.57
CA CYS A 155 8.16 2.81 19.50
C CYS A 155 9.42 3.55 20.01
N ASP A 156 10.48 2.82 20.32
CA ASP A 156 11.77 3.39 20.74
C ASP A 156 12.42 4.20 19.61
N LEU A 157 12.38 3.70 18.36
CA LEU A 157 12.85 4.42 17.16
C LEU A 157 12.10 5.74 16.95
N LEU A 158 10.79 5.74 17.20
CA LEU A 158 9.93 6.92 17.06
C LEU A 158 9.85 7.79 18.32
N GLU A 159 10.69 7.49 19.33
CA GLU A 159 10.87 8.28 20.58
C GLU A 159 9.58 8.47 21.38
N GLY A 160 8.79 7.41 21.53
CA GLY A 160 7.61 7.52 22.37
C GLY A 160 6.70 6.31 22.36
N LYS A 161 5.75 6.32 23.27
CA LYS A 161 4.72 5.30 23.40
C LYS A 161 3.64 5.47 22.32
N ILE A 162 2.88 4.42 22.09
CA ILE A 162 1.64 4.48 21.31
C ILE A 162 0.73 5.53 21.95
N ARG A 163 0.23 6.47 21.12
CA ARG A 163 -0.71 7.49 21.60
C ARG A 163 -2.06 6.84 21.95
N LYS A 164 -2.64 7.21 23.06
CA LYS A 164 -4.03 6.82 23.35
C LYS A 164 -5.01 7.67 22.55
N PRO A 165 -6.20 7.13 22.20
CA PRO A 165 -7.16 7.86 21.36
C PRO A 165 -7.60 9.22 21.89
N ASP A 166 -7.63 9.38 23.20
CA ASP A 166 -8.02 10.60 23.94
C ASP A 166 -6.87 11.58 24.21
N GLU A 167 -5.61 11.19 23.94
CA GLU A 167 -4.45 12.07 24.08
C GLU A 167 -4.36 13.08 22.92
N GLU A 168 -3.80 14.27 23.21
CA GLU A 168 -3.62 15.32 22.22
C GLU A 168 -2.61 14.92 21.12
N LEU A 169 -2.87 15.35 19.89
CA LEU A 169 -1.96 15.21 18.76
C LEU A 169 -0.89 16.32 18.80
N THR A 170 0.31 15.98 19.22
CA THR A 170 1.46 16.89 19.26
C THR A 170 2.13 17.06 17.90
N GLN A 171 3.06 18.04 17.77
CA GLN A 171 3.85 18.20 16.53
C GLN A 171 4.63 16.94 16.17
N ARG A 172 5.16 16.21 17.15
CA ARG A 172 5.81 14.91 16.93
C ARG A 172 4.91 13.92 16.19
N HIS A 173 3.65 13.81 16.57
CA HIS A 173 2.69 12.91 15.90
C HIS A 173 2.42 13.34 14.46
N LYS A 174 2.34 14.64 14.20
CA LYS A 174 2.17 15.21 12.86
C LYS A 174 3.40 14.93 11.98
N ASP A 175 4.59 15.08 12.53
CA ASP A 175 5.85 14.83 11.81
C ASP A 175 6.06 13.34 11.50
N ILE A 176 5.61 12.43 12.38
CA ILE A 176 5.60 10.98 12.12
C ILE A 176 4.59 10.64 11.00
N ALA A 177 3.39 11.26 11.01
CA ALA A 177 2.43 11.09 9.93
C ALA A 177 2.99 11.60 8.59
N ALA A 178 3.68 12.74 8.60
CA ALA A 178 4.38 13.26 7.43
C ALA A 178 5.49 12.32 6.96
N ALA A 179 6.24 11.72 7.88
CA ALA A 179 7.32 10.79 7.56
C ALA A 179 6.82 9.54 6.84
N VAL A 180 5.77 8.88 7.32
CA VAL A 180 5.22 7.70 6.63
C VAL A 180 4.62 8.06 5.27
N GLN A 181 4.01 9.23 5.13
CA GLN A 181 3.52 9.73 3.86
C GLN A 181 4.68 9.92 2.86
N LEU A 182 5.77 10.55 3.28
CA LEU A 182 6.97 10.77 2.46
C LEU A 182 7.64 9.46 2.01
N ILE A 183 7.72 8.46 2.90
CA ILE A 183 8.23 7.12 2.57
C ILE A 183 7.35 6.45 1.53
N THR A 184 6.03 6.49 1.71
CA THR A 184 5.06 5.91 0.76
C THR A 184 5.18 6.59 -0.60
N GLU A 185 5.21 7.92 -0.64
CA GLU A 185 5.38 8.69 -1.86
C GLU A 185 6.71 8.37 -2.58
N GLU A 186 7.81 8.21 -1.84
CA GLU A 186 9.10 7.85 -2.41
C GLU A 186 9.05 6.47 -3.07
N ALA A 187 8.58 5.46 -2.35
CA ALA A 187 8.53 4.09 -2.85
C ALA A 187 7.64 3.99 -4.09
N VAL A 188 6.41 4.53 -4.01
CA VAL A 188 5.47 4.47 -5.14
C VAL A 188 5.98 5.27 -6.33
N THR A 189 6.60 6.45 -6.14
CA THR A 189 7.20 7.24 -7.24
C THR A 189 8.29 6.46 -7.97
N LYS A 190 9.17 5.78 -7.24
CA LYS A 190 10.22 4.94 -7.84
C LYS A 190 9.63 3.77 -8.62
N ILE A 191 8.63 3.06 -8.05
CA ILE A 191 7.90 1.99 -8.75
C ILE A 191 7.30 2.52 -10.06
N LEU A 192 6.60 3.65 -10.01
CA LEU A 192 5.93 4.24 -11.17
C LEU A 192 6.91 4.67 -12.26
N ASN A 193 8.04 5.27 -11.90
CA ASN A 193 9.07 5.65 -12.86
C ASN A 193 9.72 4.41 -13.51
N HIS A 194 9.98 3.36 -12.73
CA HIS A 194 10.45 2.09 -13.27
C HIS A 194 9.42 1.44 -14.19
N LEU A 195 8.15 1.41 -13.77
CA LEU A 195 7.04 0.86 -14.54
C LEU A 195 6.85 1.60 -15.87
N HIS A 196 6.85 2.92 -15.86
CA HIS A 196 6.81 3.72 -17.08
C HIS A 196 7.98 3.39 -18.03
N LYS A 197 9.21 3.35 -17.49
CA LYS A 197 10.40 3.01 -18.27
C LYS A 197 10.32 1.61 -18.90
N SER A 198 9.76 0.65 -18.17
CA SER A 198 9.66 -0.75 -18.62
C SER A 198 8.54 -0.98 -19.61
N THR A 199 7.39 -0.30 -19.46
CA THR A 199 6.18 -0.54 -20.28
C THR A 199 6.00 0.45 -21.42
N LYS A 200 6.61 1.63 -21.31
CA LYS A 200 6.40 2.78 -22.23
C LYS A 200 4.92 3.15 -22.37
N CYS A 201 4.11 2.93 -21.33
CA CYS A 201 2.71 3.32 -21.31
C CYS A 201 2.57 4.76 -20.86
N ASP A 202 1.80 5.57 -21.59
CA ASP A 202 1.47 6.94 -21.20
C ASP A 202 0.41 7.00 -20.08
N ASN A 203 -0.41 5.95 -19.97
CA ASN A 203 -1.52 5.89 -19.02
C ASN A 203 -1.23 4.89 -17.89
N LEU A 204 -1.74 5.20 -16.72
CA LEU A 204 -1.59 4.43 -15.50
C LEU A 204 -2.96 4.14 -14.90
N VAL A 205 -3.15 2.93 -14.41
CA VAL A 205 -4.27 2.54 -13.54
C VAL A 205 -3.71 2.14 -12.18
N ILE A 206 -4.26 2.69 -11.11
CA ILE A 206 -3.89 2.37 -9.73
C ILE A 206 -5.11 1.87 -8.98
N SER A 207 -4.92 0.82 -8.18
CA SER A 207 -5.92 0.25 -7.28
C SER A 207 -5.29 -0.36 -6.03
N GLY A 208 -6.13 -0.81 -5.10
CA GLY A 208 -5.74 -1.30 -3.77
C GLY A 208 -5.77 -0.21 -2.71
N GLY A 209 -5.80 -0.58 -1.43
CA GLY A 209 -5.98 0.35 -0.31
C GLY A 209 -4.98 1.51 -0.25
N VAL A 210 -3.70 1.27 -0.55
CA VAL A 210 -2.69 2.35 -0.66
C VAL A 210 -2.92 3.20 -1.91
N GLY A 211 -3.51 2.63 -2.97
CA GLY A 211 -3.91 3.33 -4.18
C GLY A 211 -4.93 4.45 -3.95
N LEU A 212 -5.64 4.43 -2.82
CA LEU A 212 -6.59 5.47 -2.41
C LEU A 212 -5.91 6.69 -1.74
N ASN A 213 -4.58 6.71 -1.62
CA ASN A 213 -3.85 7.84 -1.04
C ASN A 213 -3.97 9.09 -1.93
N SER A 214 -5.01 9.91 -1.71
CA SER A 214 -5.33 11.09 -2.51
C SER A 214 -4.23 12.14 -2.48
N VAL A 215 -3.47 12.26 -1.37
CA VAL A 215 -2.34 13.19 -1.25
C VAL A 215 -1.24 12.83 -2.25
N TYR A 216 -0.94 11.54 -2.41
CA TYR A 216 0.02 11.09 -3.40
C TYR A 216 -0.56 11.12 -4.82
N ASN A 217 -1.81 10.68 -4.99
CA ASN A 217 -2.48 10.60 -6.29
C ASN A 217 -2.48 11.96 -7.01
N GLY A 218 -2.70 13.06 -6.27
CA GLY A 218 -2.60 14.42 -6.80
C GLY A 218 -1.20 14.85 -7.26
N LYS A 219 -0.16 14.06 -6.92
CA LYS A 219 1.24 14.35 -7.28
C LYS A 219 1.77 13.48 -8.44
N ILE A 220 1.05 12.43 -8.84
CA ILE A 220 1.55 11.42 -9.79
C ILE A 220 1.97 12.06 -11.11
N LEU A 221 1.09 12.81 -11.76
CA LEU A 221 1.37 13.42 -13.07
C LEU A 221 2.54 14.41 -13.02
N ARG A 222 2.77 15.05 -11.86
CA ARG A 222 3.86 16.00 -11.67
C ARG A 222 5.20 15.29 -11.39
N ASN A 223 5.16 14.15 -10.70
CA ASN A 223 6.35 13.46 -10.20
C ASN A 223 6.76 12.25 -11.04
N THR A 224 5.97 11.90 -12.07
CA THR A 224 6.23 10.77 -12.95
C THR A 224 6.07 11.16 -14.42
N HIS A 225 6.38 10.24 -15.32
CA HIS A 225 6.25 10.47 -16.77
C HIS A 225 4.90 10.05 -17.34
N PHE A 226 3.95 9.63 -16.52
CA PHE A 226 2.59 9.30 -16.99
C PHE A 226 1.83 10.57 -17.39
N LYS A 227 1.00 10.45 -18.45
CA LYS A 227 0.17 11.54 -18.96
C LYS A 227 -1.29 11.43 -18.52
N GLY A 228 -1.72 10.24 -18.13
CA GLY A 228 -3.07 9.98 -17.63
C GLY A 228 -3.03 8.99 -16.48
N VAL A 229 -3.90 9.20 -15.50
CA VAL A 229 -4.06 8.33 -14.33
C VAL A 229 -5.53 8.01 -14.14
N TRP A 230 -5.85 6.75 -14.00
CA TRP A 230 -7.16 6.26 -13.58
C TRP A 230 -7.04 5.66 -12.20
N LEU A 231 -7.88 6.11 -11.31
CA LEU A 231 -8.00 5.61 -9.94
C LEU A 231 -9.32 4.85 -9.85
N GLN A 232 -9.30 3.65 -9.32
CA GLN A 232 -10.54 2.94 -9.02
C GLN A 232 -11.33 3.74 -8.00
N PRO A 233 -12.58 4.13 -8.28
CA PRO A 233 -13.45 4.69 -7.26
C PRO A 233 -13.79 3.60 -6.24
N ASP A 234 -13.90 4.00 -4.97
CA ASP A 234 -14.43 3.18 -3.88
C ASP A 234 -15.95 3.17 -3.89
#